data_2688cf46afccf2debf4a2d8bad7a682a
#
_entry.id   2688cf46afccf2debf4a2d8bad7a682a
#
_cell.length_a   1.000
_cell.length_b   1.000
_cell.length_c   1.000
_cell.angle_alpha   90.00
_cell.angle_beta   90.00
_cell.angle_gamma   90.00
#
_symmetry.space_group_name_H-M   'P 1'
#
loop_
_entity.id
_entity.type
_entity.pdbx_description
1 polymer ?
#
loop_
_entity_poly.entity_id
_entity_poly.type
_entity_poly.pdbx_seq_one_letter_code
_entity_poly.pdbx_strand_id
1 'polypeptide(L)'
;MVVVVIVVVIYLLRPVFEPKASGITQLGNVKVVNIQAAMDGFDIAEIRAKVGETVKVSLRSLDNEHHTDGGGKHQFAIDELGVNIIANPLSVNSGTFTATKTGTYTFYCDICCGGRANPTMSGRLIVET
;
A
#
# COMPACT_ATOMS: atom_id res chain seq x y z
N MET A 1 -12.17 -22.27 42.38
CA MET A 1 -12.57 -20.92 41.96
C MET A 1 -11.41 -20.00 41.52
N VAL A 2 -10.18 -20.30 41.87
CA VAL A 2 -8.97 -19.52 41.52
C VAL A 2 -8.48 -19.80 40.08
N VAL A 3 -8.77 -20.99 39.53
CA VAL A 3 -8.26 -21.43 38.21
C VAL A 3 -8.94 -20.68 37.04
N VAL A 4 -10.21 -20.27 37.20
CA VAL A 4 -10.99 -19.60 36.16
C VAL A 4 -10.50 -18.16 35.92
N VAL A 5 -10.05 -17.46 36.97
CA VAL A 5 -9.58 -16.07 36.89
C VAL A 5 -8.24 -15.98 36.16
N ILE A 6 -7.36 -16.97 36.33
CA ILE A 6 -6.03 -17.01 35.68
C ILE A 6 -6.18 -17.22 34.17
N VAL A 7 -7.12 -18.04 33.73
CA VAL A 7 -7.36 -18.30 32.31
C VAL A 7 -7.88 -17.04 31.60
N VAL A 8 -8.75 -16.26 32.25
CA VAL A 8 -9.29 -15.03 31.65
C VAL A 8 -8.21 -13.95 31.54
N VAL A 9 -7.33 -13.81 32.52
CA VAL A 9 -6.22 -12.84 32.48
C VAL A 9 -5.20 -13.19 31.40
N ILE A 10 -4.92 -14.47 31.18
CA ILE A 10 -4.01 -14.91 30.13
C ILE A 10 -4.60 -14.64 28.73
N TYR A 11 -5.92 -14.72 28.57
CA TYR A 11 -6.60 -14.40 27.32
C TYR A 11 -6.55 -12.92 26.98
N LEU A 12 -6.61 -12.03 27.99
CA LEU A 12 -6.55 -10.60 27.81
C LEU A 12 -5.14 -10.06 27.58
N LEU A 13 -4.09 -10.85 27.87
CA LEU A 13 -2.68 -10.46 27.71
C LEU A 13 -2.02 -11.03 26.46
N ARG A 14 -2.78 -11.66 25.56
CA ARG A 14 -2.22 -12.08 24.28
C ARG A 14 -1.96 -10.83 23.42
N PRO A 15 -0.69 -10.54 23.07
CA PRO A 15 -0.43 -9.49 22.08
C PRO A 15 -1.09 -9.93 20.78
N VAL A 16 -1.99 -9.09 20.28
CA VAL A 16 -2.58 -9.27 18.96
C VAL A 16 -1.52 -8.86 17.95
N PHE A 17 -0.63 -9.78 17.59
CA PHE A 17 0.23 -9.66 16.43
C PHE A 17 -0.58 -10.05 15.21
N GLU A 18 -1.39 -9.14 14.71
CA GLU A 18 -1.92 -9.29 13.37
C GLU A 18 -0.82 -8.93 12.38
N PRO A 19 -0.42 -9.85 11.48
CA PRO A 19 0.44 -9.48 10.37
C PRO A 19 -0.28 -8.36 9.61
N LYS A 20 0.43 -7.26 9.34
CA LYS A 20 -0.12 -6.11 8.63
C LYS A 20 -0.49 -6.54 7.21
N ALA A 21 -1.73 -7.00 7.04
CA ALA A 21 -2.25 -7.49 5.78
C ALA A 21 -2.30 -6.35 4.77
N SER A 22 -2.08 -6.67 3.50
CA SER A 22 -2.45 -5.81 2.38
C SER A 22 -3.92 -5.41 2.48
N GLY A 23 -4.25 -4.19 2.11
CA GLY A 23 -5.62 -3.73 2.10
C GLY A 23 -5.79 -2.23 2.34
N ILE A 24 -7.04 -1.82 2.30
CA ILE A 24 -7.45 -0.43 2.48
C ILE A 24 -8.23 -0.30 3.77
N THR A 25 -7.81 0.61 4.64
CA THR A 25 -8.45 0.88 5.93
C THR A 25 -8.79 2.36 6.06
N GLN A 26 -9.97 2.67 6.54
CA GLN A 26 -10.39 4.04 6.81
C GLN A 26 -10.14 4.38 8.28
N LEU A 27 -9.36 5.42 8.55
CA LEU A 27 -9.08 5.94 9.87
C LEU A 27 -9.50 7.42 9.91
N GLY A 28 -10.76 7.69 10.30
CA GLY A 28 -11.32 9.05 10.26
C GLY A 28 -11.29 9.63 8.85
N ASN A 29 -10.61 10.76 8.67
CA ASN A 29 -10.44 11.42 7.36
C ASN A 29 -9.17 10.93 6.61
N VAL A 30 -8.52 9.90 7.08
CA VAL A 30 -7.33 9.32 6.46
C VAL A 30 -7.65 7.93 5.93
N LYS A 31 -7.44 7.75 4.63
CA LYS A 31 -7.49 6.43 4.01
C LYS A 31 -6.09 5.85 4.00
N VAL A 32 -5.92 4.71 4.64
CA VAL A 32 -4.64 3.99 4.68
C VAL A 32 -4.69 2.86 3.66
N VAL A 33 -3.77 2.90 2.71
CA VAL A 33 -3.61 1.90 1.66
C VAL A 33 -2.31 1.15 1.90
N ASN A 34 -2.41 -0.11 2.29
CA ASN A 34 -1.26 -1.01 2.36
C ASN A 34 -1.21 -1.82 1.07
N ILE A 35 -0.28 -1.48 0.18
CA ILE A 35 -0.12 -2.10 -1.13
C ILE A 35 1.22 -2.81 -1.21
N GLN A 36 1.22 -3.97 -1.83
CA GLN A 36 2.41 -4.77 -2.07
C GLN A 36 2.71 -4.80 -3.55
N ALA A 37 3.98 -4.80 -3.87
CA ALA A 37 4.46 -4.94 -5.24
C ALA A 37 5.50 -6.05 -5.34
N ALA A 38 5.37 -6.86 -6.37
CA ALA A 38 6.29 -7.90 -6.77
C ALA A 38 6.52 -7.81 -8.28
N MET A 39 7.36 -8.67 -8.83
CA MET A 39 7.63 -8.69 -10.28
C MET A 39 6.38 -8.94 -11.12
N ASP A 40 5.37 -9.61 -10.57
CA ASP A 40 4.10 -9.90 -11.23
C ASP A 40 3.05 -8.77 -11.07
N GLY A 41 3.37 -7.71 -10.34
CA GLY A 41 2.53 -6.52 -10.24
C GLY A 41 2.16 -6.09 -8.83
N PHE A 42 1.22 -5.15 -8.77
CA PHE A 42 0.59 -4.72 -7.53
C PHE A 42 -0.52 -5.70 -7.11
N ASP A 43 -0.69 -5.87 -5.82
CA ASP A 43 -1.78 -6.68 -5.25
C ASP A 43 -3.12 -5.92 -5.14
N ILE A 44 -3.11 -4.61 -5.35
CA ILE A 44 -4.31 -3.76 -5.42
C ILE A 44 -4.31 -3.06 -6.77
N ALA A 45 -5.40 -3.23 -7.53
CA ALA A 45 -5.55 -2.62 -8.86
C ALA A 45 -6.38 -1.34 -8.85
N GLU A 46 -7.19 -1.12 -7.82
CA GLU A 46 -8.09 0.04 -7.73
C GLU A 46 -8.14 0.56 -6.30
N ILE A 47 -7.98 1.87 -6.18
CA ILE A 47 -8.13 2.63 -4.94
C ILE A 47 -9.22 3.67 -5.16
N ARG A 48 -10.19 3.77 -4.26
CA ARG A 48 -11.21 4.81 -4.27
C ARG A 48 -11.00 5.77 -3.12
N ALA A 49 -11.08 7.05 -3.40
CA ALA A 49 -10.94 8.11 -2.40
C ALA A 49 -11.97 9.22 -2.68
N LYS A 50 -12.25 10.02 -1.67
CA LYS A 50 -13.06 11.23 -1.79
C LYS A 50 -12.17 12.45 -1.98
N VAL A 51 -12.69 13.45 -2.69
CA VAL A 51 -12.04 14.76 -2.80
C VAL A 51 -11.76 15.31 -1.41
N GLY A 52 -10.54 15.79 -1.20
CA GLY A 52 -10.11 16.36 0.08
C GLY A 52 -9.70 15.35 1.14
N GLU A 53 -9.87 14.05 0.88
CA GLU A 53 -9.44 13.00 1.79
C GLU A 53 -7.91 12.84 1.74
N THR A 54 -7.29 12.69 2.91
CA THR A 54 -5.88 12.34 2.98
C THR A 54 -5.71 10.85 2.73
N VAL A 55 -4.86 10.50 1.77
CA VAL A 55 -4.52 9.11 1.44
C VAL A 55 -3.08 8.85 1.86
N LYS A 56 -2.89 7.89 2.74
CA LYS A 56 -1.58 7.37 3.13
C LYS A 56 -1.34 6.04 2.43
N VAL A 57 -0.31 6.00 1.58
CA VAL A 57 0.09 4.76 0.91
C VAL A 57 1.33 4.21 1.58
N SER A 58 1.28 2.95 1.99
CA SER A 58 2.43 2.18 2.44
C SER A 58 2.72 1.12 1.40
N LEU A 59 3.81 1.33 0.65
CA LEU A 59 4.28 0.41 -0.38
C LEU A 59 5.30 -0.55 0.19
N ARG A 60 5.03 -1.84 0.05
CA ARG A 60 5.97 -2.92 0.41
C ARG A 60 6.50 -3.59 -0.86
N SER A 61 7.83 -3.68 -0.98
CA SER A 61 8.46 -4.55 -1.96
C SER A 61 8.57 -5.98 -1.41
N LEU A 62 8.10 -6.95 -2.20
CA LEU A 62 8.22 -8.38 -1.88
C LEU A 62 9.46 -9.02 -2.51
N ASP A 63 10.18 -8.29 -3.35
CA ASP A 63 11.36 -8.79 -4.06
C ASP A 63 12.65 -8.46 -3.32
N ASN A 64 13.65 -9.33 -3.49
CA ASN A 64 14.98 -9.11 -2.95
C ASN A 64 15.89 -8.40 -3.97
N GLU A 65 17.06 -7.98 -3.51
CA GLU A 65 18.05 -7.25 -4.31
C GLU A 65 18.68 -8.04 -5.48
N HIS A 66 18.48 -9.36 -5.50
CA HIS A 66 19.03 -10.23 -6.54
C HIS A 66 18.19 -10.26 -7.82
N HIS A 67 17.01 -9.62 -7.82
CA HIS A 67 16.25 -9.46 -9.05
C HIS A 67 17.01 -8.57 -10.05
N THR A 68 17.20 -9.09 -11.25
CA THR A 68 17.98 -8.40 -12.30
C THR A 68 17.25 -7.20 -12.88
N ASP A 69 15.92 -7.17 -12.80
CA ASP A 69 15.11 -6.06 -13.27
C ASP A 69 14.67 -5.20 -12.08
N GLY A 70 15.24 -4.01 -11.99
CA GLY A 70 14.94 -3.05 -10.92
C GLY A 70 15.62 -3.32 -9.58
N GLY A 71 16.38 -4.43 -9.43
CA GLY A 71 17.11 -4.75 -8.19
C GLY A 71 16.21 -4.89 -6.96
N GLY A 72 14.98 -5.36 -7.11
CA GLY A 72 14.03 -5.55 -6.02
C GLY A 72 13.33 -4.27 -5.54
N LYS A 73 13.59 -3.13 -6.18
CA LYS A 73 12.88 -1.87 -5.88
C LYS A 73 11.55 -1.81 -6.62
N HIS A 74 10.55 -1.25 -5.96
CA HIS A 74 9.26 -0.94 -6.57
C HIS A 74 8.86 0.50 -6.31
N GLN A 75 7.99 1.02 -7.15
CA GLN A 75 7.54 2.40 -7.12
C GLN A 75 6.01 2.45 -7.11
N PHE A 76 5.47 3.42 -6.41
CA PHE A 76 4.08 3.84 -6.51
C PHE A 76 4.09 5.33 -6.84
N ALA A 77 3.75 5.68 -8.07
CA ALA A 77 3.77 7.05 -8.54
C ALA A 77 2.45 7.45 -9.20
N ILE A 78 2.07 8.71 -9.01
CA ILE A 78 0.95 9.36 -9.69
C ILE A 78 1.45 10.72 -10.14
N ASP A 79 1.62 10.91 -11.44
CA ASP A 79 2.23 12.11 -11.99
C ASP A 79 1.45 13.39 -11.67
N GLU A 80 0.13 13.36 -11.87
CA GLU A 80 -0.75 14.51 -11.71
C GLU A 80 -0.84 15.01 -10.25
N LEU A 81 -0.51 14.15 -9.29
CA LEU A 81 -0.56 14.47 -7.87
C LEU A 81 0.83 14.63 -7.25
N GLY A 82 1.88 14.50 -8.04
CA GLY A 82 3.26 14.60 -7.57
C GLY A 82 3.66 13.50 -6.59
N VAL A 83 3.01 12.34 -6.67
CA VAL A 83 3.29 11.20 -5.79
C VAL A 83 4.39 10.34 -6.39
N ASN A 84 5.41 10.04 -5.59
CA ASN A 84 6.50 9.16 -5.97
C ASN A 84 7.06 8.47 -4.73
N ILE A 85 6.64 7.24 -4.50
CA ILE A 85 7.05 6.43 -3.36
C ILE A 85 7.86 5.26 -3.89
N ILE A 86 9.11 5.11 -3.45
CA ILE A 86 9.99 4.01 -3.83
C ILE A 86 10.29 3.17 -2.60
N ALA A 87 9.97 1.88 -2.64
CA ALA A 87 10.32 0.90 -1.63
C ALA A 87 11.58 0.15 -2.05
N ASN A 88 12.55 0.08 -1.15
CA ASN A 88 13.74 -0.74 -1.31
C ASN A 88 13.40 -2.24 -1.20
N PRO A 89 14.30 -3.14 -1.61
CA PRO A 89 14.07 -4.59 -1.52
C PRO A 89 13.58 -5.01 -0.14
N LEU A 90 12.52 -5.83 -0.08
CA LEU A 90 11.93 -6.39 1.15
C LEU A 90 11.58 -5.34 2.22
N SER A 91 11.40 -4.09 1.81
CA SER A 91 11.17 -2.96 2.71
C SER A 91 9.85 -2.27 2.41
N VAL A 92 9.45 -1.39 3.31
CA VAL A 92 8.26 -0.55 3.19
C VAL A 92 8.69 0.91 3.14
N ASN A 93 8.08 1.68 2.24
CA ASN A 93 8.12 3.12 2.27
C ASN A 93 6.72 3.69 2.16
N SER A 94 6.48 4.84 2.78
CA SER A 94 5.16 5.45 2.86
C SER A 94 5.20 6.89 2.40
N GLY A 95 4.06 7.34 1.88
CA GLY A 95 3.82 8.74 1.55
C GLY A 95 2.35 9.08 1.71
N THR A 96 2.06 10.36 1.82
CA THR A 96 0.69 10.88 1.92
C THR A 96 0.41 11.87 0.83
N PHE A 97 -0.83 11.91 0.37
CA PHE A 97 -1.29 12.91 -0.59
C PHE A 97 -2.78 13.21 -0.39
N THR A 98 -3.23 14.29 -0.98
CA THR A 98 -4.64 14.67 -1.03
C THR A 98 -5.01 14.97 -2.47
N ALA A 99 -6.03 14.30 -2.99
CA ALA A 99 -6.57 14.59 -4.31
C ALA A 99 -7.63 15.69 -4.18
N THR A 100 -7.44 16.80 -4.91
CA THR A 100 -8.32 17.98 -4.85
C THR A 100 -9.35 18.03 -5.97
N LYS A 101 -9.25 17.15 -6.96
CA LYS A 101 -10.17 17.07 -8.11
C LYS A 101 -10.65 15.65 -8.29
N THR A 102 -11.94 15.52 -8.61
CA THR A 102 -12.51 14.23 -9.05
C THR A 102 -11.86 13.78 -10.35
N GLY A 103 -11.80 12.49 -10.54
CA GLY A 103 -11.25 11.88 -11.75
C GLY A 103 -10.63 10.52 -11.50
N THR A 104 -10.11 9.97 -12.59
CA THR A 104 -9.37 8.71 -12.55
C THR A 104 -7.91 8.99 -12.84
N TYR A 105 -7.05 8.61 -11.89
CA TYR A 105 -5.61 8.78 -11.96
C TYR A 105 -4.94 7.41 -12.08
N THR A 106 -3.88 7.32 -12.86
CA THR A 106 -3.08 6.10 -12.95
C THR A 106 -1.97 6.14 -11.93
N PHE A 107 -1.86 5.11 -11.09
CA PHE A 107 -0.63 4.86 -10.34
C PHE A 107 0.17 3.76 -11.04
N TYR A 108 1.49 3.83 -10.94
CA TYR A 108 2.36 2.93 -11.70
C TYR A 108 3.71 2.73 -11.03
N CYS A 109 4.38 1.67 -11.44
CA CYS A 109 5.81 1.43 -11.21
C CYS A 109 6.53 1.43 -12.57
N ASP A 110 7.50 2.32 -12.75
CA ASP A 110 8.24 2.48 -13.99
C ASP A 110 9.72 2.07 -13.87
N ILE A 111 10.13 1.61 -12.68
CA ILE A 111 11.53 1.28 -12.37
C ILE A 111 11.84 -0.21 -12.46
N CYS A 112 10.84 -1.04 -12.77
CA CYS A 112 11.02 -2.48 -12.99
C CYS A 112 9.93 -3.05 -13.89
N CYS A 113 10.10 -4.30 -14.28
CA CYS A 113 9.03 -5.22 -14.67
C CYS A 113 8.27 -4.79 -15.94
N GLY A 114 8.91 -4.07 -16.85
CA GLY A 114 8.31 -3.54 -18.08
C GLY A 114 7.74 -2.14 -17.94
N GLY A 115 7.76 -1.56 -16.75
CA GLY A 115 7.31 -0.20 -16.52
C GLY A 115 5.81 0.01 -16.81
N ARG A 116 5.44 1.22 -17.21
CA ARG A 116 4.06 1.62 -17.51
C ARG A 116 3.39 0.79 -18.60
N ALA A 117 4.18 0.20 -19.51
CA ALA A 117 3.65 -0.65 -20.57
C ALA A 117 3.12 -1.99 -20.05
N ASN A 118 3.51 -2.39 -18.84
CA ASN A 118 3.02 -3.60 -18.20
C ASN A 118 1.75 -3.29 -17.39
N PRO A 119 0.57 -3.79 -17.78
CA PRO A 119 -0.68 -3.47 -17.09
C PRO A 119 -0.74 -3.98 -15.65
N THR A 120 0.08 -4.95 -15.27
CA THR A 120 0.15 -5.43 -13.87
C THR A 120 0.94 -4.48 -12.97
N MET A 121 1.78 -3.62 -13.56
CA MET A 121 2.58 -2.60 -12.87
C MET A 121 1.89 -1.24 -12.85
N SER A 122 0.59 -1.21 -13.01
CA SER A 122 -0.24 -0.02 -12.90
C SER A 122 -1.61 -0.34 -12.31
N GLY A 123 -2.28 0.69 -11.82
CA GLY A 123 -3.62 0.62 -11.31
C GLY A 123 -4.31 1.97 -11.35
N ARG A 124 -5.48 2.08 -10.78
CA ARG A 124 -6.31 3.29 -10.83
C ARG A 124 -6.62 3.81 -9.45
N LEU A 125 -6.44 5.10 -9.28
CA LEU A 125 -7.02 5.86 -8.18
C LEU A 125 -8.27 6.59 -8.72
N ILE A 126 -9.43 6.27 -8.19
CA ILE A 126 -10.70 6.92 -8.54
C ILE A 126 -11.06 7.88 -7.41
N VAL A 127 -11.10 9.17 -7.73
CA VAL A 127 -11.45 10.23 -6.78
C VAL A 127 -12.86 10.71 -7.07
N GLU A 128 -13.72 10.60 -6.07
CA GLU A 128 -15.16 10.90 -6.13
C GLU A 128 -15.51 12.03 -5.15
N THR A 129 -16.67 12.64 -5.36
CA THR A 129 -17.24 13.63 -4.43
C THR A 129 -17.75 13.00 -3.14
#